data_b2567634d62440a2770a493defd855b1
#
_entry.id   b2567634d62440a2770a493defd855b1
#
_cell.length_a   1.000
_cell.length_b   1.000
_cell.length_c   1.000
_cell.angle_alpha   90.00
_cell.angle_beta   90.00
_cell.angle_gamma   90.00
#
_symmetry.space_group_name_H-M   'P 1'
#
loop_
_entity.id
_entity.type
_entity.pdbx_description
1 polymer ?
#
loop_
_entity_poly.entity_id
_entity_poly.type
_entity_poly.pdbx_seq_one_letter_code
_entity_poly.pdbx_strand_id
1 'polypeptide(L)'
;MNTLLVVEDEKLIRQGIVAMIRRSSVPVEEILECRNGEEALEILRKQRVDVMFTDIRMPKMDGLTLVNKMEELSQKPVVIVLSGYDEFSYAVEMMKHGVRDYILKPIKRETIEQLLENLERELSETRETEEEEERCFLNQLRYLMMNAEMAEEKEWMDMESRIRRHIGNDSFRILLTSKANGERFSKCSGILLEGVEGGVLYLLPEPEAERIMKEKDERFCLGVGKEHRSVMEIPEAYQEALLAREMAFIQKNPVEEYQKK
;
A
#
# COMPACT_ATOMS: atom_id res chain seq x y z
N MET A 1 1.83 -2.22 -15.16
CA MET A 1 2.30 -3.25 -14.16
C MET A 1 3.63 -2.79 -13.56
N ASN A 2 3.77 -2.76 -12.21
CA ASN A 2 5.00 -2.21 -11.62
C ASN A 2 6.08 -3.28 -11.48
N THR A 3 5.84 -4.33 -10.69
CA THR A 3 6.87 -5.34 -10.39
C THR A 3 6.40 -6.74 -10.77
N LEU A 4 7.23 -7.44 -11.53
CA LEU A 4 7.02 -8.83 -11.94
C LEU A 4 8.18 -9.69 -11.45
N LEU A 5 7.89 -10.87 -10.90
CA LEU A 5 8.88 -11.82 -10.41
C LEU A 5 8.87 -13.09 -11.26
N VAL A 6 10.05 -13.54 -11.71
CA VAL A 6 10.25 -14.80 -12.43
C VAL A 6 11.06 -15.76 -11.56
N VAL A 7 10.42 -16.88 -11.18
CA VAL A 7 10.98 -17.92 -10.33
C VAL A 7 11.19 -19.20 -11.16
N GLU A 8 12.43 -19.49 -11.54
CA GLU A 8 12.78 -20.59 -12.42
C GLU A 8 14.25 -20.98 -12.15
N ASP A 9 14.55 -22.22 -11.88
CA ASP A 9 15.92 -22.66 -11.54
C ASP A 9 16.81 -22.73 -12.79
N GLU A 10 16.26 -23.12 -13.96
CA GLU A 10 16.99 -23.17 -15.20
C GLU A 10 17.26 -21.76 -15.78
N LYS A 11 18.53 -21.36 -15.73
CA LYS A 11 18.96 -20.01 -16.14
C LYS A 11 18.49 -19.60 -17.55
N LEU A 12 18.58 -20.53 -18.51
CA LEU A 12 18.22 -20.22 -19.92
C LEU A 12 16.72 -20.03 -20.10
N ILE A 13 15.90 -20.82 -19.40
CA ILE A 13 14.44 -20.71 -19.41
C ILE A 13 14.05 -19.38 -18.75
N ARG A 14 14.59 -19.08 -17.57
CA ARG A 14 14.34 -17.83 -16.85
C ARG A 14 14.68 -16.60 -17.68
N GLN A 15 15.85 -16.57 -18.30
CA GLN A 15 16.25 -15.47 -19.19
C GLN A 15 15.38 -15.37 -20.44
N GLY A 16 14.93 -16.50 -20.98
CA GLY A 16 13.97 -16.54 -22.09
C GLY A 16 12.64 -15.90 -21.74
N ILE A 17 12.08 -16.23 -20.57
CA ILE A 17 10.84 -15.63 -20.07
C ILE A 17 11.00 -14.12 -19.88
N VAL A 18 12.06 -13.70 -19.19
CA VAL A 18 12.37 -12.27 -18.99
C VAL A 18 12.50 -11.52 -20.31
N ALA A 19 13.16 -12.14 -21.31
CA ALA A 19 13.28 -11.54 -22.63
C ALA A 19 11.93 -11.42 -23.38
N MET A 20 11.02 -12.39 -23.21
CA MET A 20 9.66 -12.32 -23.73
C MET A 20 8.85 -11.20 -23.08
N ILE A 21 8.90 -11.10 -21.75
CA ILE A 21 8.22 -10.06 -20.98
C ILE A 21 8.72 -8.65 -21.39
N ARG A 22 10.03 -8.44 -21.47
CA ARG A 22 10.62 -7.16 -21.90
C ARG A 22 10.27 -6.74 -23.33
N ARG A 23 9.90 -7.70 -24.17
CA ARG A 23 9.51 -7.45 -25.58
C ARG A 23 8.00 -7.42 -25.78
N SER A 24 7.21 -7.58 -24.71
CA SER A 24 5.75 -7.47 -24.77
C SER A 24 5.33 -6.02 -24.95
N SER A 25 4.08 -5.82 -25.38
CA SER A 25 3.43 -4.51 -25.47
C SER A 25 3.13 -3.91 -24.08
N VAL A 26 3.11 -4.72 -23.03
CA VAL A 26 2.78 -4.31 -21.66
C VAL A 26 4.02 -3.73 -20.97
N PRO A 27 3.98 -2.47 -20.51
CA PRO A 27 5.09 -1.90 -19.77
C PRO A 27 5.20 -2.53 -18.38
N VAL A 28 6.38 -3.07 -18.06
CA VAL A 28 6.75 -3.57 -16.73
C VAL A 28 7.92 -2.75 -16.23
N GLU A 29 7.76 -2.09 -15.08
CA GLU A 29 8.79 -1.18 -14.55
C GLU A 29 9.99 -1.95 -14.01
N GLU A 30 9.74 -3.03 -13.26
CA GLU A 30 10.78 -3.86 -12.67
C GLU A 30 10.51 -5.35 -12.90
N ILE A 31 11.55 -6.08 -13.32
CA ILE A 31 11.49 -7.55 -13.44
C ILE A 31 12.56 -8.13 -12.53
N LEU A 32 12.10 -8.86 -11.52
CA LEU A 32 12.93 -9.57 -10.56
C LEU A 32 13.09 -11.04 -10.98
N GLU A 33 14.23 -11.61 -10.67
CA GLU A 33 14.58 -12.98 -11.00
C GLU A 33 15.07 -13.72 -9.77
N CYS A 34 14.61 -14.95 -9.56
CA CYS A 34 15.19 -15.87 -8.56
C CYS A 34 15.14 -17.32 -9.04
N ARG A 35 15.78 -18.22 -8.30
CA ARG A 35 16.06 -19.59 -8.74
C ARG A 35 15.28 -20.66 -7.99
N ASN A 36 14.58 -20.29 -6.93
CA ASN A 36 13.85 -21.21 -6.07
C ASN A 36 12.85 -20.45 -5.21
N GLY A 37 11.93 -21.18 -4.59
CA GLY A 37 10.89 -20.62 -3.76
C GLY A 37 11.38 -19.90 -2.49
N GLU A 38 12.56 -20.26 -1.95
CA GLU A 38 13.10 -19.55 -0.76
C GLU A 38 13.50 -18.13 -1.11
N GLU A 39 14.23 -17.94 -2.22
CA GLU A 39 14.59 -16.62 -2.72
C GLU A 39 13.35 -15.80 -3.08
N ALA A 40 12.34 -16.44 -3.70
CA ALA A 40 11.08 -15.80 -4.02
C ALA A 40 10.36 -15.29 -2.76
N LEU A 41 10.24 -16.12 -1.74
CA LEU A 41 9.57 -15.76 -0.49
C LEU A 41 10.28 -14.62 0.25
N GLU A 42 11.61 -14.56 0.20
CA GLU A 42 12.38 -13.43 0.75
C GLU A 42 12.08 -12.11 0.01
N ILE A 43 11.95 -12.15 -1.31
CA ILE A 43 11.58 -10.98 -2.13
C ILE A 43 10.18 -10.51 -1.76
N LEU A 44 9.21 -11.43 -1.73
CA LEU A 44 7.80 -11.15 -1.44
C LEU A 44 7.56 -10.56 -0.04
N ARG A 45 8.45 -10.86 0.92
CA ARG A 45 8.41 -10.26 2.26
C ARG A 45 8.95 -8.84 2.33
N LYS A 46 9.80 -8.45 1.37
CA LYS A 46 10.51 -7.16 1.39
C LYS A 46 9.82 -6.09 0.54
N GLN A 47 9.17 -6.50 -0.52
CA GLN A 47 8.53 -5.58 -1.45
C GLN A 47 7.30 -6.19 -2.11
N ARG A 48 6.40 -5.32 -2.56
CA ARG A 48 5.21 -5.70 -3.33
C ARG A 48 5.59 -6.22 -4.71
N VAL A 49 5.02 -7.34 -5.10
CA VAL A 49 5.10 -7.91 -6.45
C VAL A 49 3.68 -8.01 -7.00
N ASP A 50 3.44 -7.51 -8.20
CA ASP A 50 2.11 -7.56 -8.82
C ASP A 50 1.82 -8.95 -9.42
N VAL A 51 2.79 -9.51 -10.16
CA VAL A 51 2.66 -10.80 -10.83
C VAL A 51 3.89 -11.65 -10.60
N MET A 52 3.70 -12.93 -10.35
CA MET A 52 4.78 -13.91 -10.20
C MET A 52 4.58 -15.07 -11.17
N PHE A 53 5.56 -15.32 -12.02
CA PHE A 53 5.71 -16.57 -12.76
C PHE A 53 6.56 -17.53 -11.96
N THR A 54 6.09 -18.74 -11.72
CA THR A 54 6.86 -19.75 -10.97
C THR A 54 6.84 -21.10 -11.66
N ASP A 55 8.02 -21.74 -11.74
CA ASP A 55 8.08 -23.15 -12.05
C ASP A 55 7.52 -23.99 -10.92
N ILE A 56 7.05 -25.18 -11.20
CA ILE A 56 6.57 -26.16 -10.22
C ILE A 56 7.76 -26.80 -9.52
N ARG A 57 8.73 -27.31 -10.27
CA ARG A 57 9.85 -28.08 -9.74
C ARG A 57 11.12 -27.25 -9.65
N MET A 58 11.49 -26.91 -8.45
CA MET A 58 12.73 -26.17 -8.18
C MET A 58 13.46 -26.76 -6.97
N PRO A 59 14.78 -26.60 -6.90
CA PRO A 59 15.56 -27.02 -5.72
C PRO A 59 15.19 -26.19 -4.48
N LYS A 60 15.48 -26.74 -3.29
CA LYS A 60 15.21 -26.15 -1.97
C LYS A 60 13.74 -25.99 -1.63
N MET A 61 13.01 -25.15 -2.34
CA MET A 61 11.57 -24.93 -2.20
C MET A 61 10.95 -24.92 -3.59
N ASP A 62 10.05 -25.86 -3.82
CA ASP A 62 9.26 -25.98 -5.05
C ASP A 62 8.11 -24.93 -5.12
N GLY A 63 7.50 -24.81 -6.30
CA GLY A 63 6.43 -23.84 -6.54
C GLY A 63 5.18 -24.10 -5.69
N LEU A 64 4.80 -25.36 -5.43
CA LEU A 64 3.66 -25.71 -4.61
C LEU A 64 3.87 -25.28 -3.16
N THR A 65 5.03 -25.58 -2.60
CA THR A 65 5.43 -25.16 -1.24
C THR A 65 5.49 -23.64 -1.13
N LEU A 66 5.99 -22.95 -2.18
CA LEU A 66 6.03 -21.51 -2.23
C LEU A 66 4.62 -20.91 -2.15
N VAL A 67 3.70 -21.36 -3.01
CA VAL A 67 2.30 -20.85 -3.04
C VAL A 67 1.61 -21.07 -1.70
N ASN A 68 1.78 -22.24 -1.07
CA ASN A 68 1.20 -22.51 0.25
C ASN A 68 1.76 -21.54 1.32
N LYS A 69 3.08 -21.28 1.33
CA LYS A 69 3.67 -20.33 2.29
C LYS A 69 3.30 -18.87 2.05
N MET A 70 2.90 -18.53 0.83
CA MET A 70 2.40 -17.19 0.51
C MET A 70 1.02 -16.90 1.12
N GLU A 71 0.28 -17.93 1.58
CA GLU A 71 -1.01 -17.71 2.26
C GLU A 71 -0.88 -16.84 3.53
N GLU A 72 0.30 -16.83 4.15
CA GLU A 72 0.61 -16.03 5.34
C GLU A 72 0.97 -14.55 5.02
N LEU A 73 1.16 -14.20 3.75
CA LEU A 73 1.53 -12.85 3.35
C LEU A 73 0.30 -11.93 3.31
N SER A 74 0.47 -10.72 3.77
CA SER A 74 -0.57 -9.67 3.72
C SER A 74 -0.88 -9.18 2.30
N GLN A 75 0.11 -9.23 1.41
CA GLN A 75 -0.04 -8.89 -0.01
C GLN A 75 0.50 -10.05 -0.85
N LYS A 76 -0.34 -10.55 -1.73
CA LYS A 76 -0.01 -11.70 -2.60
C LYS A 76 0.04 -11.24 -4.05
N PRO A 77 1.06 -11.67 -4.83
CA PRO A 77 1.05 -11.44 -6.27
C PRO A 77 -0.01 -12.31 -6.96
N VAL A 78 -0.40 -11.91 -8.16
CA VAL A 78 -1.09 -12.81 -9.07
C VAL A 78 -0.09 -13.88 -9.53
N VAL A 79 -0.41 -15.16 -9.29
CA VAL A 79 0.52 -16.28 -9.56
C VAL A 79 0.17 -16.98 -10.86
N ILE A 80 1.17 -17.13 -11.71
CA ILE A 80 1.11 -17.90 -12.96
C ILE A 80 2.12 -19.04 -12.85
N VAL A 81 1.66 -20.26 -13.04
CA VAL A 81 2.49 -21.46 -12.97
C VAL A 81 3.04 -21.82 -14.34
N LEU A 82 4.32 -22.15 -14.39
CA LEU A 82 5.00 -22.71 -15.55
C LEU A 82 5.12 -24.21 -15.33
N SER A 83 4.56 -25.02 -16.22
CA SER A 83 4.40 -26.47 -16.02
C SER A 83 4.90 -27.27 -17.21
N GLY A 84 5.59 -28.39 -16.96
CA GLY A 84 5.82 -29.43 -17.95
C GLY A 84 4.59 -30.31 -18.18
N TYR A 85 4.61 -31.13 -19.25
CA TYR A 85 3.49 -32.01 -19.57
C TYR A 85 3.16 -33.02 -18.46
N ASP A 86 4.17 -33.47 -17.71
CA ASP A 86 4.01 -34.50 -16.67
C ASP A 86 3.57 -33.90 -15.31
N GLU A 87 3.35 -32.59 -15.23
CA GLU A 87 3.10 -31.85 -13.99
C GLU A 87 1.67 -31.31 -13.86
N PHE A 88 0.78 -31.71 -14.76
CA PHE A 88 -0.61 -31.22 -14.80
C PHE A 88 -1.35 -31.41 -13.47
N SER A 89 -1.13 -32.53 -12.76
CA SER A 89 -1.75 -32.79 -11.45
C SER A 89 -1.34 -31.78 -10.39
N TYR A 90 -0.07 -31.34 -10.39
CA TYR A 90 0.44 -30.30 -9.48
C TYR A 90 -0.12 -28.93 -9.82
N ALA A 91 -0.23 -28.60 -11.10
CA ALA A 91 -0.83 -27.35 -11.55
C ALA A 91 -2.31 -27.26 -11.08
N VAL A 92 -3.07 -28.35 -11.19
CA VAL A 92 -4.46 -28.43 -10.68
C VAL A 92 -4.53 -28.26 -9.16
N GLU A 93 -3.57 -28.81 -8.41
CA GLU A 93 -3.50 -28.62 -6.97
C GLU A 93 -3.19 -27.17 -6.60
N MET A 94 -2.24 -26.55 -7.27
CA MET A 94 -1.88 -25.14 -7.08
C MET A 94 -3.05 -24.18 -7.39
N MET A 95 -3.92 -24.50 -8.36
CA MET A 95 -5.13 -23.72 -8.62
C MET A 95 -6.08 -23.66 -7.44
N LYS A 96 -6.13 -24.69 -6.57
CA LYS A 96 -6.94 -24.66 -5.33
C LYS A 96 -6.39 -23.69 -4.29
N HIS A 97 -5.12 -23.31 -4.43
CA HIS A 97 -4.42 -22.36 -3.57
C HIS A 97 -4.35 -20.94 -4.16
N GLY A 98 -5.25 -20.60 -5.10
CA GLY A 98 -5.39 -19.25 -5.62
C GLY A 98 -4.42 -18.87 -6.74
N VAL A 99 -3.80 -19.85 -7.40
CA VAL A 99 -3.07 -19.61 -8.65
C VAL A 99 -4.06 -19.18 -9.74
N ARG A 100 -3.71 -18.11 -10.46
CA ARG A 100 -4.61 -17.48 -11.45
C ARG A 100 -4.67 -18.25 -12.75
N ASP A 101 -3.50 -18.74 -13.21
CA ASP A 101 -3.40 -19.45 -14.50
C ASP A 101 -2.13 -20.30 -14.56
N TYR A 102 -2.03 -21.15 -15.60
CA TYR A 102 -0.83 -21.93 -15.86
C TYR A 102 -0.46 -21.92 -17.34
N ILE A 103 0.83 -22.03 -17.64
CA ILE A 103 1.39 -22.09 -18.99
C ILE A 103 2.19 -23.37 -19.15
N LEU A 104 1.87 -24.13 -20.18
CA LEU A 104 2.63 -25.33 -20.52
C LEU A 104 3.94 -24.97 -21.24
N LYS A 105 5.04 -25.60 -20.80
CA LYS A 105 6.33 -25.56 -21.51
C LYS A 105 6.26 -26.45 -22.78
N PRO A 106 6.78 -26.04 -23.95
CA PRO A 106 7.63 -24.83 -24.15
C PRO A 106 6.79 -23.55 -24.24
N ILE A 107 7.26 -22.53 -23.54
CA ILE A 107 6.57 -21.24 -23.42
C ILE A 107 6.69 -20.48 -24.74
N LYS A 108 5.53 -20.08 -25.28
CA LYS A 108 5.46 -19.28 -26.50
C LYS A 108 5.35 -17.78 -26.15
N ARG A 109 5.97 -16.93 -26.97
CA ARG A 109 5.93 -15.48 -26.79
C ARG A 109 4.49 -14.95 -26.78
N GLU A 110 3.69 -15.42 -27.75
CA GLU A 110 2.30 -14.98 -27.92
C GLU A 110 1.45 -15.29 -26.68
N THR A 111 1.72 -16.41 -26.00
CA THR A 111 1.03 -16.80 -24.77
C THR A 111 1.38 -15.84 -23.61
N ILE A 112 2.66 -15.48 -23.48
CA ILE A 112 3.09 -14.50 -22.47
C ILE A 112 2.46 -13.14 -22.76
N GLU A 113 2.46 -12.70 -24.01
CA GLU A 113 1.95 -11.39 -24.42
C GLU A 113 0.44 -11.27 -24.11
N GLN A 114 -0.38 -12.23 -24.54
CA GLN A 114 -1.81 -12.25 -24.26
C GLN A 114 -2.13 -12.30 -22.77
N LEU A 115 -1.37 -13.09 -22.01
CA LEU A 115 -1.54 -13.20 -20.58
C LEU A 115 -1.23 -11.86 -19.88
N LEU A 116 -0.10 -11.23 -20.23
CA LEU A 116 0.28 -9.93 -19.65
C LEU A 116 -0.74 -8.83 -19.99
N GLU A 117 -1.28 -8.79 -21.20
CA GLU A 117 -2.33 -7.84 -21.59
C GLU A 117 -3.60 -8.02 -20.75
N ASN A 118 -4.02 -9.26 -20.52
CA ASN A 118 -5.20 -9.55 -19.68
C ASN A 118 -4.95 -9.15 -18.22
N LEU A 119 -3.77 -9.51 -17.67
CA LEU A 119 -3.40 -9.19 -16.31
C LEU A 119 -3.25 -7.67 -16.08
N GLU A 120 -2.66 -6.94 -17.04
CA GLU A 120 -2.54 -5.49 -16.94
C GLU A 120 -3.92 -4.82 -16.89
N ARG A 121 -4.86 -5.27 -17.71
CA ARG A 121 -6.23 -4.76 -17.69
C ARG A 121 -6.90 -5.03 -16.34
N GLU A 122 -6.86 -6.27 -15.83
CA GLU A 122 -7.44 -6.66 -14.55
C GLU A 122 -6.82 -5.86 -13.39
N LEU A 123 -5.49 -5.70 -13.37
CA LEU A 123 -4.78 -4.93 -12.34
C LEU A 123 -5.08 -3.44 -12.42
N SER A 124 -5.23 -2.89 -13.63
CA SER A 124 -5.59 -1.48 -13.81
C SER A 124 -7.02 -1.20 -13.32
N GLU A 125 -7.99 -2.03 -13.67
CA GLU A 125 -9.37 -1.93 -13.20
C GLU A 125 -9.45 -2.02 -11.67
N THR A 126 -8.69 -2.93 -11.06
CA THR A 126 -8.64 -3.08 -9.60
C THR A 126 -8.01 -1.85 -8.94
N ARG A 127 -6.92 -1.30 -9.49
CA ARG A 127 -6.27 -0.09 -8.97
C ARG A 127 -7.18 1.13 -9.06
N GLU A 128 -7.83 1.33 -10.20
CA GLU A 128 -8.78 2.44 -10.38
C GLU A 128 -9.90 2.37 -9.35
N THR A 129 -10.41 1.17 -9.06
CA THR A 129 -11.46 0.95 -8.05
C THR A 129 -10.92 1.24 -6.63
N GLU A 130 -9.73 0.73 -6.28
CA GLU A 130 -9.10 0.99 -4.98
C GLU A 130 -8.81 2.49 -4.77
N GLU A 131 -8.30 3.18 -5.79
CA GLU A 131 -8.04 4.63 -5.74
C GLU A 131 -9.33 5.45 -5.62
N GLU A 132 -10.41 5.03 -6.29
CA GLU A 132 -11.70 5.68 -6.18
C GLU A 132 -12.34 5.48 -4.80
N GLU A 133 -12.25 4.27 -4.25
CA GLU A 133 -12.70 3.97 -2.89
C GLU A 133 -11.91 4.76 -1.84
N GLU A 134 -10.59 4.87 -2.00
CA GLU A 134 -9.74 5.64 -1.10
C GLU A 134 -10.05 7.14 -1.20
N ARG A 135 -10.22 7.66 -2.40
CA ARG A 135 -10.63 9.06 -2.61
C ARG A 135 -12.00 9.36 -2.00
N CYS A 136 -12.96 8.44 -2.15
CA CYS A 136 -14.28 8.57 -1.54
C CYS A 136 -14.17 8.59 -0.01
N PHE A 137 -13.36 7.70 0.56
CA PHE A 137 -13.09 7.65 2.01
C PHE A 137 -12.49 8.96 2.53
N LEU A 138 -11.44 9.47 1.89
CA LEU A 138 -10.80 10.72 2.31
C LEU A 138 -11.75 11.91 2.22
N ASN A 139 -12.60 11.96 1.20
CA ASN A 139 -13.61 13.02 1.07
C ASN A 139 -14.70 12.92 2.15
N GLN A 140 -15.15 11.72 2.49
CA GLN A 140 -16.10 11.48 3.56
C GLN A 140 -15.51 11.86 4.93
N LEU A 141 -14.29 11.45 5.20
CA LEU A 141 -13.60 11.83 6.44
C LEU A 141 -13.46 13.35 6.57
N ARG A 142 -13.06 14.02 5.50
CA ARG A 142 -13.00 15.48 5.45
C ARG A 142 -14.35 16.11 5.74
N TYR A 143 -15.41 15.62 5.13
CA TYR A 143 -16.76 16.13 5.34
C TYR A 143 -17.19 16.00 6.81
N LEU A 144 -17.00 14.85 7.44
CA LEU A 144 -17.34 14.60 8.84
C LEU A 144 -16.54 15.51 9.78
N MET A 145 -15.26 15.70 9.52
CA MET A 145 -14.42 16.59 10.34
C MET A 145 -14.85 18.06 10.26
N MET A 146 -15.16 18.54 9.06
CA MET A 146 -15.56 19.94 8.84
C MET A 146 -17.00 20.25 9.28
N ASN A 147 -17.85 19.24 9.37
CA ASN A 147 -19.25 19.37 9.76
C ASN A 147 -19.57 18.56 11.02
N ALA A 148 -18.64 18.52 11.96
CA ALA A 148 -18.72 17.67 13.15
C ALA A 148 -19.99 17.91 14.01
N GLU A 149 -20.52 19.15 14.02
CA GLU A 149 -21.75 19.50 14.74
C GLU A 149 -23.01 18.85 14.12
N MET A 150 -22.95 18.46 12.85
CA MET A 150 -24.06 17.82 12.11
C MET A 150 -23.86 16.31 11.95
N ALA A 151 -22.64 15.82 12.19
CA ALA A 151 -22.28 14.41 11.98
C ALA A 151 -22.88 13.55 13.10
N GLU A 152 -23.56 12.47 12.70
CA GLU A 152 -24.11 11.51 13.64
C GLU A 152 -23.00 10.55 14.13
N GLU A 153 -23.11 10.06 15.39
CA GLU A 153 -22.20 9.08 15.96
C GLU A 153 -22.05 7.83 15.10
N LYS A 154 -23.15 7.41 14.48
CA LYS A 154 -23.15 6.27 13.57
C LYS A 154 -22.23 6.44 12.38
N GLU A 155 -22.14 7.61 11.78
CA GLU A 155 -21.27 7.89 10.63
C GLU A 155 -19.78 7.72 11.01
N TRP A 156 -19.40 8.14 12.20
CA TRP A 156 -18.06 7.91 12.73
C TRP A 156 -17.77 6.44 13.01
N MET A 157 -18.75 5.70 13.56
CA MET A 157 -18.63 4.26 13.80
C MET A 157 -18.45 3.49 12.50
N ASP A 158 -19.19 3.86 11.45
CA ASP A 158 -19.08 3.22 10.13
C ASP A 158 -17.70 3.46 9.49
N MET A 159 -17.04 4.57 9.83
CA MET A 159 -15.71 4.94 9.35
C MET A 159 -14.57 4.35 10.20
N GLU A 160 -14.83 3.96 11.44
CA GLU A 160 -13.78 3.59 12.40
C GLU A 160 -12.84 2.51 11.88
N SER A 161 -13.37 1.43 11.32
CA SER A 161 -12.56 0.32 10.81
C SER A 161 -11.62 0.74 9.67
N ARG A 162 -12.03 1.70 8.83
CA ARG A 162 -11.21 2.24 7.75
C ARG A 162 -10.14 3.18 8.30
N ILE A 163 -10.50 4.06 9.22
CA ILE A 163 -9.56 4.96 9.89
C ILE A 163 -8.49 4.15 10.63
N ARG A 164 -8.90 3.13 11.39
CA ARG A 164 -7.99 2.26 12.15
C ARG A 164 -7.01 1.48 11.29
N ARG A 165 -7.37 1.15 10.07
CA ARG A 165 -6.44 0.54 9.10
C ARG A 165 -5.21 1.41 8.83
N HIS A 166 -5.37 2.72 8.84
CA HIS A 166 -4.29 3.68 8.56
C HIS A 166 -3.49 4.09 9.79
N ILE A 167 -4.17 4.22 10.95
CA ILE A 167 -3.55 4.75 12.19
C ILE A 167 -3.32 3.70 13.27
N GLY A 168 -3.77 2.45 13.07
CA GLY A 168 -3.73 1.41 14.09
C GLY A 168 -4.80 1.59 15.18
N ASN A 169 -4.71 0.76 16.21
CA ASN A 169 -5.67 0.73 17.32
C ASN A 169 -5.22 1.56 18.54
N ASP A 170 -3.99 2.08 18.49
CA ASP A 170 -3.41 2.90 19.55
C ASP A 170 -3.89 4.35 19.48
N SER A 171 -3.26 5.20 20.25
CA SER A 171 -3.51 6.63 20.24
C SER A 171 -2.99 7.30 18.96
N PHE A 172 -3.58 8.44 18.65
CA PHE A 172 -3.26 9.25 17.50
C PHE A 172 -3.19 10.73 17.82
N ARG A 173 -2.56 11.51 16.93
CA ARG A 173 -2.61 12.97 16.91
C ARG A 173 -2.98 13.51 15.55
N ILE A 174 -3.53 14.72 15.53
CA ILE A 174 -3.69 15.52 14.33
C ILE A 174 -2.62 16.59 14.28
N LEU A 175 -1.95 16.66 13.13
CA LEU A 175 -0.97 17.68 12.80
C LEU A 175 -1.50 18.49 11.62
N LEU A 176 -1.39 19.82 11.70
CA LEU A 176 -1.84 20.73 10.65
C LEU A 176 -0.72 21.69 10.24
N THR A 177 -0.39 21.70 8.92
CA THR A 177 0.68 22.55 8.38
C THR A 177 0.26 23.25 7.10
N SER A 178 1.07 24.20 6.61
CA SER A 178 0.83 24.85 5.32
C SER A 178 1.07 23.90 4.15
N LYS A 179 0.41 24.14 3.01
CA LYS A 179 0.52 23.30 1.80
C LYS A 179 1.96 23.13 1.31
N ALA A 180 2.78 24.18 1.41
CA ALA A 180 4.18 24.14 0.96
C ALA A 180 5.04 23.12 1.74
N ASN A 181 4.58 22.67 2.89
CA ASN A 181 5.31 21.78 3.79
C ASN A 181 4.77 20.34 3.76
N GLY A 182 3.61 20.12 3.14
CA GLY A 182 2.92 18.84 3.11
C GLY A 182 3.67 17.72 2.40
N GLU A 183 4.34 18.03 1.32
CA GLU A 183 5.06 17.03 0.51
C GLU A 183 6.18 16.32 1.26
N ARG A 184 6.79 16.97 2.27
CA ARG A 184 7.87 16.39 3.06
C ARG A 184 7.43 15.18 3.88
N PHE A 185 6.19 15.16 4.30
CA PHE A 185 5.63 14.12 5.16
C PHE A 185 4.82 13.06 4.40
N SER A 186 4.87 13.06 3.06
CA SER A 186 4.12 12.13 2.21
C SER A 186 4.47 10.65 2.41
N LYS A 187 5.60 10.36 3.08
CA LYS A 187 6.05 8.99 3.41
C LYS A 187 5.67 8.54 4.82
N CYS A 188 4.89 9.34 5.56
CA CYS A 188 4.46 8.98 6.90
C CYS A 188 3.32 7.97 6.85
N SER A 189 3.31 7.02 7.79
CA SER A 189 2.13 6.18 8.01
C SER A 189 1.00 7.02 8.60
N GLY A 190 -0.24 6.81 8.15
CA GLY A 190 -1.39 7.56 8.62
C GLY A 190 -2.24 8.10 7.47
N ILE A 191 -3.13 9.03 7.77
CA ILE A 191 -4.04 9.66 6.80
C ILE A 191 -3.59 11.09 6.52
N LEU A 192 -3.52 11.43 5.23
CA LEU A 192 -3.20 12.77 4.76
C LEU A 192 -4.42 13.38 4.06
N LEU A 193 -4.82 14.58 4.49
CA LEU A 193 -5.89 15.36 3.86
C LEU A 193 -5.35 16.71 3.39
N GLU A 194 -5.27 16.89 2.08
CA GLU A 194 -4.87 18.17 1.49
C GLU A 194 -6.04 19.16 1.41
N GLY A 195 -5.74 20.45 1.41
CA GLY A 195 -6.72 21.53 1.23
C GLY A 195 -7.60 21.79 2.45
N VAL A 196 -7.22 21.31 3.63
CA VAL A 196 -7.88 21.62 4.90
C VAL A 196 -7.36 22.98 5.39
N GLU A 197 -8.23 24.00 5.49
CA GLU A 197 -7.90 25.37 5.88
C GLU A 197 -6.66 25.94 5.15
N GLY A 198 -6.55 25.66 3.85
CA GLY A 198 -5.42 26.09 3.03
C GLY A 198 -4.10 25.38 3.31
N GLY A 199 -4.13 24.30 4.09
CA GLY A 199 -2.97 23.52 4.48
C GLY A 199 -3.13 22.03 4.22
N VAL A 200 -2.32 21.27 4.92
CA VAL A 200 -2.33 19.79 4.91
C VAL A 200 -2.51 19.29 6.34
N LEU A 201 -3.47 18.40 6.49
CA LEU A 201 -3.75 17.73 7.74
C LEU A 201 -3.18 16.32 7.71
N TYR A 202 -2.54 15.93 8.78
CA TYR A 202 -2.06 14.58 9.05
C TYR A 202 -2.77 14.01 10.25
N LEU A 203 -3.43 12.88 10.12
CA LEU A 203 -3.93 12.06 11.22
C LEU A 203 -2.97 10.87 11.36
N LEU A 204 -2.16 10.88 12.39
CA LEU A 204 -1.01 9.98 12.56
C LEU A 204 -1.10 9.16 13.84
N PRO A 205 -0.61 7.91 13.83
CA PRO A 205 -0.32 7.18 15.08
C PRO A 205 0.65 7.98 15.95
N GLU A 206 0.51 7.87 17.27
CA GLU A 206 1.33 8.63 18.23
C GLU A 206 2.85 8.51 18.01
N PRO A 207 3.43 7.31 17.77
CA PRO A 207 4.87 7.19 17.54
C PRO A 207 5.36 7.98 16.31
N GLU A 208 4.53 8.04 15.27
CA GLU A 208 4.85 8.76 14.03
C GLU A 208 4.70 10.28 14.23
N ALA A 209 3.67 10.71 14.94
CA ALA A 209 3.49 12.11 15.31
C ALA A 209 4.66 12.64 16.15
N GLU A 210 5.09 11.89 17.16
CA GLU A 210 6.27 12.24 17.97
C GLU A 210 7.55 12.34 17.14
N ARG A 211 7.73 11.45 16.17
CA ARG A 211 8.89 11.49 15.27
C ARG A 211 8.94 12.81 14.50
N ILE A 212 7.80 13.20 13.90
CA ILE A 212 7.68 14.44 13.13
C ILE A 212 7.89 15.68 14.03
N MET A 213 7.33 15.69 15.24
CA MET A 213 7.48 16.79 16.19
C MET A 213 8.94 17.03 16.59
N LYS A 214 9.79 16.00 16.62
CA LYS A 214 11.22 16.09 16.91
C LYS A 214 12.04 16.66 15.74
N GLU A 215 11.54 16.56 14.52
CA GLU A 215 12.17 17.13 13.32
C GLU A 215 11.88 18.64 13.21
N LYS A 216 12.48 19.45 14.12
CA LYS A 216 12.31 20.90 14.12
C LYS A 216 12.92 21.52 12.86
N ASP A 217 12.08 22.17 12.06
CA ASP A 217 12.54 22.98 10.93
C ASP A 217 11.88 24.36 11.05
N GLU A 218 12.69 25.39 11.23
CA GLU A 218 12.23 26.78 11.45
C GLU A 218 11.39 27.35 10.29
N ARG A 219 11.33 26.65 9.17
CA ARG A 219 10.53 27.05 8.00
C ARG A 219 9.08 26.64 8.10
N PHE A 220 8.67 25.92 9.15
CA PHE A 220 7.33 25.33 9.29
C PHE A 220 6.55 25.95 10.44
N CYS A 221 5.26 26.19 10.18
CA CYS A 221 4.27 26.37 11.25
C CYS A 221 3.46 25.07 11.32
N LEU A 222 3.75 24.27 12.33
CA LEU A 222 3.08 23.00 12.59
C LEU A 222 2.25 23.17 13.86
N GLY A 223 0.93 23.08 13.72
CA GLY A 223 0.02 22.97 14.85
C GLY A 223 -0.22 21.49 15.18
N VAL A 224 -0.09 21.13 16.42
CA VAL A 224 -0.21 19.77 16.92
C VAL A 224 -1.33 19.68 17.94
N GLY A 225 -2.34 18.83 17.70
CA GLY A 225 -3.38 18.49 18.65
C GLY A 225 -2.84 17.59 19.77
N LYS A 226 -3.66 17.34 20.79
CA LYS A 226 -3.33 16.37 21.83
C LYS A 226 -3.39 14.95 21.33
N GLU A 227 -2.90 14.06 22.18
CA GLU A 227 -3.10 12.61 22.03
C GLU A 227 -4.55 12.25 22.29
N HIS A 228 -5.16 11.53 21.35
CA HIS A 228 -6.52 11.01 21.41
C HIS A 228 -6.54 9.51 21.17
N ARG A 229 -7.62 8.84 21.59
CA ARG A 229 -7.75 7.39 21.44
C ARG A 229 -9.02 6.98 20.72
N SER A 230 -10.09 7.75 20.84
CA SER A 230 -11.37 7.46 20.19
C SER A 230 -11.46 8.17 18.85
N VAL A 231 -11.91 7.47 17.80
CA VAL A 231 -12.19 8.06 16.49
C VAL A 231 -13.24 9.18 16.59
N MET A 232 -14.11 9.10 17.58
CA MET A 232 -15.12 10.14 17.89
C MET A 232 -14.48 11.48 18.32
N GLU A 233 -13.22 11.48 18.76
CA GLU A 233 -12.48 12.65 19.20
C GLU A 233 -11.72 13.34 18.04
N ILE A 234 -11.77 12.80 16.82
CA ILE A 234 -11.12 13.40 15.65
C ILE A 234 -11.53 14.86 15.43
N PRO A 235 -12.82 15.26 15.54
CA PRO A 235 -13.20 16.66 15.42
C PRO A 235 -12.55 17.57 16.50
N GLU A 236 -12.48 17.11 17.74
CA GLU A 236 -11.83 17.85 18.83
C GLU A 236 -10.32 17.97 18.55
N ALA A 237 -9.65 16.86 18.21
CA ALA A 237 -8.24 16.84 17.84
C ALA A 237 -7.91 17.79 16.69
N TYR A 238 -8.83 17.89 15.70
CA TYR A 238 -8.70 18.83 14.59
C TYR A 238 -8.76 20.29 15.07
N GLN A 239 -9.72 20.65 15.92
CA GLN A 239 -9.83 22.00 16.45
C GLN A 239 -8.60 22.38 17.30
N GLU A 240 -8.09 21.45 18.09
CA GLU A 240 -6.84 21.63 18.85
C GLU A 240 -5.64 21.91 17.94
N ALA A 241 -5.46 21.12 16.88
CA ALA A 241 -4.39 21.32 15.90
C ALA A 241 -4.51 22.65 15.14
N LEU A 242 -5.73 23.08 14.84
CA LEU A 242 -6.01 24.36 14.20
C LEU A 242 -5.59 25.54 15.10
N LEU A 243 -6.02 25.54 16.35
CA LEU A 243 -5.65 26.57 17.33
C LEU A 243 -4.12 26.58 17.57
N ALA A 244 -3.49 25.41 17.69
CA ALA A 244 -2.05 25.31 17.84
C ALA A 244 -1.31 25.90 16.63
N ARG A 245 -1.79 25.65 15.39
CA ARG A 245 -1.19 26.25 14.18
C ARG A 245 -1.29 27.77 14.15
N GLU A 246 -2.42 28.34 14.56
CA GLU A 246 -2.57 29.79 14.68
C GLU A 246 -1.61 30.37 15.70
N MET A 247 -1.45 29.72 16.85
CA MET A 247 -0.49 30.11 17.87
C MET A 247 0.96 30.03 17.39
N ALA A 248 1.32 28.94 16.68
CA ALA A 248 2.62 28.76 16.04
C ALA A 248 2.96 29.92 15.10
N PHE A 249 1.99 30.36 14.29
CA PHE A 249 2.16 31.49 13.38
C PHE A 249 2.35 32.81 14.12
N ILE A 250 1.53 33.10 15.15
CA ILE A 250 1.59 34.33 15.92
C ILE A 250 2.91 34.43 16.71
N GLN A 251 3.34 33.33 17.32
CA GLN A 251 4.54 33.27 18.15
C GLN A 251 5.83 33.08 17.37
N LYS A 252 5.73 32.84 16.05
CA LYS A 252 6.84 32.45 15.17
C LYS A 252 7.57 31.21 15.69
N ASN A 253 6.82 30.27 16.27
CA ASN A 253 7.33 28.98 16.71
C ASN A 253 7.12 27.94 15.60
N PRO A 254 8.14 27.19 15.17
CA PRO A 254 7.98 26.22 14.10
C PRO A 254 7.02 25.06 14.44
N VAL A 255 6.93 24.71 15.72
CA VAL A 255 6.03 23.64 16.20
C VAL A 255 5.36 24.11 17.48
N GLU A 256 4.05 24.11 17.50
CA GLU A 256 3.24 24.45 18.69
C GLU A 256 2.29 23.29 18.99
N GLU A 257 2.33 22.80 20.22
CA GLU A 257 1.42 21.79 20.73
C GLU A 257 0.29 22.47 21.50
N TYR A 258 -0.95 22.05 21.27
CA TYR A 258 -2.13 22.60 21.93
C TYR A 258 -2.04 22.39 23.45
N GLN A 259 -2.10 23.48 24.19
CA GLN A 259 -2.16 23.49 25.66
C GLN A 259 -3.51 24.07 26.08
N LYS A 260 -4.33 23.27 26.76
CA LYS A 260 -5.56 23.79 27.38
C LYS A 260 -5.16 24.77 28.46
N LYS A 261 -5.47 26.06 28.27
CA LYS A 261 -5.37 27.06 29.35
C LYS A 261 -6.46 26.89 30.37
#